data_245155e5fc84461f97e3a5a8dbd44992
#
_entry.id   245155e5fc84461f97e3a5a8dbd44992
#
_cell.length_a   1.000
_cell.length_b   1.000
_cell.length_c   1.000
_cell.angle_alpha   90.00
_cell.angle_beta   90.00
_cell.angle_gamma   90.00
#
_symmetry.space_group_name_H-M   'P 1'
#
loop_
_entity.id
_entity.type
_entity.pdbx_description
1 polymer ?
#
loop_
_entity_poly.entity_id
_entity_poly.type
_entity_poly.pdbx_seq_one_letter_code
_entity_poly.pdbx_strand_id
1 'polypeptide(L)'
;MSDYIVRATAANSQIRAFAAVTTDMVETARQNHNTSPVATAALGRLLTGGAMMGAMMKGEKDLLTLRIHAGGPLQGITVTADSHGNVKGYVAVSYTHLTLPTICSV
;
A
#
# COMPACT_ATOMS: atom_id res chain seq x y z
N MET A 1 -15.50 0.59 -11.12
CA MET A 1 -14.37 1.47 -11.53
C MET A 1 -13.07 0.77 -11.22
N SER A 2 -12.19 0.68 -12.19
CA SER A 2 -10.89 0.02 -11.99
C SER A 2 -9.92 0.93 -11.26
N ASP A 3 -9.08 0.33 -10.43
CA ASP A 3 -7.99 1.06 -9.81
C ASP A 3 -6.94 1.44 -10.84
N TYR A 4 -6.28 2.57 -10.62
CA TYR A 4 -5.24 3.03 -11.53
C TYR A 4 -4.28 3.98 -10.81
N ILE A 5 -3.11 4.16 -11.41
CA ILE A 5 -2.11 5.14 -10.99
C ILE A 5 -1.88 6.11 -12.15
N VAL A 6 -1.94 7.39 -11.86
CA VAL A 6 -1.62 8.45 -12.82
C VAL A 6 -0.26 9.04 -12.47
N ARG A 7 0.54 9.25 -13.49
CA ARG A 7 1.86 9.83 -13.38
C ARG A 7 1.90 11.11 -14.19
N ALA A 8 2.44 12.17 -13.61
CA ALA A 8 2.53 13.48 -14.28
C ALA A 8 3.89 14.10 -14.04
N THR A 9 4.35 14.90 -15.01
CA THR A 9 5.58 15.65 -14.89
C THR A 9 5.32 17.12 -15.21
N ALA A 10 6.15 17.99 -14.64
CA ALA A 10 6.06 19.44 -14.84
C ALA A 10 7.43 20.05 -14.77
N ALA A 11 7.56 21.31 -15.20
CA ALA A 11 8.82 22.08 -15.14
C ALA A 11 9.98 21.34 -15.80
N ASN A 12 9.79 20.89 -17.04
CA ASN A 12 10.80 20.13 -17.81
C ASN A 12 11.27 18.88 -17.08
N SER A 13 10.33 18.14 -16.53
CA SER A 13 10.56 16.90 -15.79
C SER A 13 11.30 17.09 -14.46
N GLN A 14 11.38 18.30 -13.96
CA GLN A 14 11.97 18.55 -12.64
C GLN A 14 11.01 18.20 -11.51
N ILE A 15 9.69 18.19 -11.78
CA ILE A 15 8.67 17.84 -10.82
C ILE A 15 7.93 16.62 -11.34
N ARG A 16 7.81 15.60 -10.49
CA ARG A 16 6.99 14.42 -10.77
C ARG A 16 5.88 14.32 -9.74
N ALA A 17 4.71 13.95 -10.21
CA ALA A 17 3.56 13.76 -9.35
C ALA A 17 2.90 12.43 -9.64
N PHE A 18 2.36 11.81 -8.60
CA PHE A 18 1.65 10.54 -8.71
C PHE A 18 0.33 10.67 -7.97
N ALA A 19 -0.70 10.09 -8.55
CA ALA A 19 -2.01 10.00 -7.92
C ALA A 19 -2.58 8.62 -8.24
N ALA A 20 -3.35 8.09 -7.32
CA ALA A 20 -3.88 6.73 -7.48
C ALA A 20 -5.32 6.66 -7.01
N VAL A 21 -6.08 5.81 -7.67
CA VAL A 21 -7.39 5.34 -7.20
C VAL A 21 -7.19 3.89 -6.80
N THR A 22 -7.41 3.58 -5.53
CA THR A 22 -7.12 2.27 -4.95
C THR A 22 -8.29 1.70 -4.15
N THR A 23 -9.50 2.12 -4.46
CA THR A 23 -10.70 1.71 -3.72
C THR A 23 -10.87 0.20 -3.70
N ASP A 24 -10.75 -0.45 -4.86
CA ASP A 24 -10.93 -1.89 -4.95
C ASP A 24 -9.80 -2.65 -4.27
N MET A 25 -8.57 -2.15 -4.40
CA MET A 25 -7.41 -2.74 -3.76
C MET A 25 -7.56 -2.73 -2.24
N VAL A 26 -7.96 -1.58 -1.67
CA VAL A 26 -8.13 -1.44 -0.24
C VAL A 26 -9.30 -2.27 0.26
N GLU A 27 -10.39 -2.34 -0.50
CA GLU A 27 -11.53 -3.17 -0.14
C GLU A 27 -11.16 -4.66 -0.11
N THR A 28 -10.35 -5.10 -1.06
CA THR A 28 -9.85 -6.48 -1.06
C THR A 28 -9.02 -6.76 0.19
N ALA A 29 -8.14 -5.83 0.56
CA ALA A 29 -7.33 -5.97 1.77
C ALA A 29 -8.21 -6.02 3.02
N ARG A 30 -9.23 -5.17 3.10
CA ARG A 30 -10.17 -5.15 4.21
C ARG A 30 -10.89 -6.49 4.36
N GLN A 31 -11.37 -7.04 3.26
CA GLN A 31 -12.11 -8.31 3.27
C GLN A 31 -11.20 -9.46 3.70
N ASN A 32 -9.99 -9.49 3.18
CA ASN A 32 -9.06 -10.60 3.46
C ASN A 32 -8.54 -10.57 4.90
N HIS A 33 -8.35 -9.39 5.47
CA HIS A 33 -7.81 -9.25 6.83
C HIS A 33 -8.89 -8.99 7.88
N ASN A 34 -10.10 -8.67 7.46
CA ASN A 34 -11.21 -8.35 8.37
C ASN A 34 -10.80 -7.32 9.41
N THR A 35 -10.17 -6.25 8.96
CA THR A 35 -9.63 -5.21 9.84
C THR A 35 -10.72 -4.25 10.32
N SER A 36 -10.48 -3.63 11.48
CA SER A 36 -11.35 -2.56 11.96
C SER A 36 -11.32 -1.35 11.01
N PRO A 37 -12.30 -0.43 11.09
CA PRO A 37 -12.29 0.75 10.22
C PRO A 37 -11.01 1.59 10.34
N VAL A 38 -10.49 1.76 11.55
CA VAL A 38 -9.27 2.54 11.76
C VAL A 38 -8.07 1.82 11.15
N ALA A 39 -7.95 0.52 11.40
CA ALA A 39 -6.85 -0.27 10.83
C ALA A 39 -6.95 -0.32 9.31
N THR A 40 -8.16 -0.42 8.76
CA THR A 40 -8.38 -0.38 7.32
C THR A 40 -7.92 0.94 6.72
N ALA A 41 -8.23 2.06 7.36
CA ALA A 41 -7.81 3.36 6.87
C ALA A 41 -6.29 3.49 6.86
N ALA A 42 -5.63 3.06 7.93
CA ALA A 42 -4.18 3.14 8.02
C ALA A 42 -3.50 2.22 7.01
N LEU A 43 -3.94 0.98 6.92
CA LEU A 43 -3.38 0.01 5.97
C LEU A 43 -3.61 0.47 4.54
N GLY A 44 -4.82 0.96 4.24
CA GLY A 44 -5.16 1.41 2.89
C GLY A 44 -4.30 2.58 2.44
N ARG A 45 -4.07 3.55 3.32
CA ARG A 45 -3.21 4.69 2.99
C ARG A 45 -1.77 4.25 2.73
N LEU A 46 -1.26 3.32 3.54
CA LEU A 46 0.11 2.84 3.34
C LEU A 46 0.21 1.97 2.08
N LEU A 47 -0.78 1.14 1.79
CA LEU A 47 -0.83 0.37 0.55
C LEU A 47 -0.82 1.28 -0.67
N THR A 48 -1.63 2.33 -0.65
CA THR A 48 -1.70 3.30 -1.74
C THR A 48 -0.37 4.01 -1.92
N GLY A 49 0.23 4.49 -0.83
CA GLY A 49 1.54 5.11 -0.89
C GLY A 49 2.60 4.16 -1.41
N GLY A 50 2.58 2.90 -0.97
CA GLY A 50 3.48 1.88 -1.44
C GLY A 50 3.34 1.60 -2.93
N ALA A 51 2.10 1.53 -3.42
CA ALA A 51 1.84 1.32 -4.85
C ALA A 51 2.41 2.46 -5.68
N MET A 52 2.20 3.70 -5.25
CA MET A 52 2.72 4.87 -5.97
C MET A 52 4.24 4.92 -5.93
N MET A 53 4.85 4.65 -4.78
CA MET A 53 6.32 4.62 -4.67
C MET A 53 6.91 3.48 -5.47
N GLY A 54 6.24 2.32 -5.50
CA GLY A 54 6.67 1.20 -6.33
C GLY A 54 6.65 1.56 -7.80
N ALA A 55 5.65 2.30 -8.25
CA ALA A 55 5.54 2.73 -9.64
C ALA A 55 6.66 3.67 -10.06
N MET A 56 7.34 4.31 -9.10
CA MET A 56 8.50 5.17 -9.39
C MET A 56 9.77 4.37 -9.66
N MET A 57 9.82 3.10 -9.25
CA MET A 57 11.01 2.28 -9.41
C MET A 57 11.16 1.86 -10.86
N LYS A 58 12.40 1.76 -11.33
CA LYS A 58 12.69 1.50 -12.73
C LYS A 58 13.07 0.05 -13.01
N GLY A 59 13.55 -0.68 -12.00
CA GLY A 59 13.98 -2.06 -12.17
C GLY A 59 12.80 -3.03 -12.09
N GLU A 60 12.77 -4.01 -12.97
CA GLU A 60 11.67 -4.98 -12.99
C GLU A 60 11.63 -5.86 -11.75
N LYS A 61 12.76 -6.03 -11.09
CA LYS A 61 12.86 -6.86 -9.89
C LYS A 61 12.98 -6.04 -8.62
N ASP A 62 12.83 -4.72 -8.72
CA ASP A 62 12.94 -3.86 -7.55
C ASP A 62 11.74 -4.08 -6.62
N LEU A 63 12.02 -4.10 -5.34
CA LEU A 63 11.01 -4.20 -4.30
C LEU A 63 11.20 -3.07 -3.31
N LEU A 64 10.09 -2.53 -2.84
CA LEU A 64 10.05 -1.49 -1.83
C LEU A 64 9.29 -2.01 -0.63
N THR A 65 9.85 -1.82 0.56
CA THR A 65 9.16 -2.16 1.80
C THR A 65 8.96 -0.88 2.61
N LEU A 66 7.73 -0.63 3.00
CA LEU A 66 7.36 0.45 3.91
C LEU A 66 6.89 -0.15 5.22
N ARG A 67 7.39 0.39 6.32
CA ARG A 67 6.99 -0.08 7.65
C ARG A 67 6.71 1.11 8.55
N ILE A 68 5.58 1.06 9.24
CA ILE A 68 5.23 2.03 10.26
C ILE A 68 5.22 1.30 11.60
N HIS A 69 5.92 1.85 12.58
CA HIS A 69 5.87 1.37 13.95
C HIS A 69 4.93 2.25 14.75
N ALA A 70 4.04 1.61 15.49
CA ALA A 70 3.06 2.33 16.30
C ALA A 70 2.99 1.72 17.69
N GLY A 71 2.59 2.52 18.65
CA GLY A 71 2.27 2.05 19.99
C GLY A 71 0.80 1.68 20.11
N GLY A 72 0.42 1.03 21.20
CA GLY A 72 -0.97 0.68 21.45
C GLY A 72 -1.41 -0.61 20.78
N PRO A 73 -2.72 -0.79 20.55
CA PRO A 73 -3.24 -2.02 19.96
C PRO A 73 -2.72 -2.28 18.55
N LEU A 74 -2.54 -1.23 17.76
CA LEU A 74 -1.97 -1.35 16.44
C LEU A 74 -0.45 -1.21 16.55
N GLN A 75 0.28 -2.32 16.45
CA GLN A 75 1.73 -2.31 16.67
C GLN A 75 2.51 -1.89 15.46
N GLY A 76 1.98 -2.09 14.28
CA GLY A 76 2.66 -1.66 13.08
C GLY A 76 1.96 -2.11 11.82
N ILE A 77 2.40 -1.56 10.71
CA ILE A 77 1.91 -1.90 9.39
C ILE A 77 3.12 -2.08 8.49
N THR A 78 3.13 -3.16 7.72
CA THR A 78 4.19 -3.43 6.74
C THR A 78 3.56 -3.59 5.37
N VAL A 79 4.12 -2.91 4.39
CA VAL A 79 3.68 -2.99 2.98
C VAL A 79 4.90 -3.21 2.11
N THR A 80 4.80 -4.15 1.18
CA THR A 80 5.82 -4.39 0.16
C THR A 80 5.21 -4.15 -1.20
N ALA A 81 5.91 -3.43 -2.06
CA ALA A 81 5.44 -3.08 -3.39
C ALA A 81 6.51 -3.39 -4.43
N ASP A 82 6.08 -3.68 -5.66
CA ASP A 82 6.99 -3.83 -6.78
C ASP A 82 6.72 -2.74 -7.83
N SER A 83 7.48 -2.78 -8.92
CA SER A 83 7.38 -1.77 -9.97
C SER A 83 6.21 -2.02 -10.93
N HIS A 84 5.47 -3.10 -10.77
CA HIS A 84 4.36 -3.48 -11.63
C HIS A 84 2.99 -3.14 -11.05
N GLY A 85 2.97 -2.41 -9.92
CA GLY A 85 1.71 -2.04 -9.28
C GLY A 85 1.17 -3.08 -8.31
N ASN A 86 1.91 -4.16 -8.05
CA ASN A 86 1.50 -5.16 -7.08
C ASN A 86 1.96 -4.75 -5.69
N VAL A 87 1.06 -4.85 -4.73
CA VAL A 87 1.37 -4.55 -3.34
C VAL A 87 0.84 -5.65 -2.45
N LYS A 88 1.50 -5.85 -1.33
CA LYS A 88 1.00 -6.71 -0.27
C LYS A 88 1.31 -6.07 1.06
N GLY A 89 0.43 -6.27 2.02
CA GLY A 89 0.63 -5.67 3.32
C GLY A 89 -0.16 -6.36 4.39
N TYR A 90 0.19 -6.05 5.62
CA TYR A 90 -0.51 -6.58 6.77
C TYR A 90 -0.39 -5.62 7.94
N VAL A 91 -1.30 -5.80 8.88
CA VAL A 91 -1.33 -5.04 10.13
C VAL A 91 -0.93 -5.98 11.25
N ALA A 92 0.03 -5.57 12.06
CA ALA A 92 0.35 -6.26 13.31
C ALA A 92 -0.47 -5.63 14.43
N VAL A 93 -1.20 -6.47 15.16
CA VAL A 93 -1.96 -6.02 16.31
C VAL A 93 -1.43 -6.67 17.58
N SER A 94 -1.73 -6.08 18.72
CA SER A 94 -1.25 -6.58 20.01
C SER A 94 -1.90 -7.88 20.45
N TYR A 95 -2.91 -8.33 19.73
CA TYR A 95 -3.49 -9.65 19.94
C TYR A 95 -2.63 -10.70 19.27
N THR A 96 -2.79 -11.94 19.67
CA THR A 96 -1.96 -13.04 19.18
C THR A 96 -2.23 -13.41 17.71
N HIS A 97 -3.00 -12.63 17.00
CA HIS A 97 -3.31 -12.91 15.61
C HIS A 97 -2.39 -12.15 14.68
N LEU A 98 -1.61 -12.90 13.90
CA LEU A 98 -0.93 -12.36 12.74
C LEU A 98 -1.86 -12.52 11.55
N THR A 99 -2.27 -11.40 10.95
CA THR A 99 -3.01 -11.48 9.70
C THR A 99 -2.04 -11.83 8.58
N LEU A 100 -2.49 -12.72 7.67
CA LEU A 100 -1.69 -13.10 6.53
C LEU A 100 -1.59 -11.92 5.57
N PRO A 101 -0.44 -11.73 4.90
CA PRO A 101 -0.31 -10.68 3.91
C PRO A 101 -1.31 -10.88 2.76
N THR A 102 -1.85 -9.77 2.28
CA THR A 102 -2.75 -9.75 1.14
C THR A 102 -2.02 -9.18 -0.06
N ILE A 103 -2.11 -9.86 -1.19
CA ILE A 103 -1.55 -9.38 -2.45
C ILE A 103 -2.65 -8.68 -3.23
N CYS A 104 -2.42 -7.41 -3.57
CA CYS A 104 -3.33 -6.60 -4.36
C CYS A 104 -2.59 -6.00 -5.54
N SER A 105 -3.34 -5.61 -6.58
CA SER A 105 -2.77 -5.00 -7.77
C SER A 105 -3.54 -3.74 -8.14
N VAL A 106 -2.84 -2.79 -8.66
CA VAL A 106 -3.41 -1.54 -9.19
C VAL A 106 -3.29 -1.52 -10.72
#